data_61a3d189dc8fc8feb0378ecf6f5ee9ad
#
_entry.id   61a3d189dc8fc8feb0378ecf6f5ee9ad
#
_cell.length_a   1.000
_cell.length_b   1.000
_cell.length_c   1.000
_cell.angle_alpha   90.00
_cell.angle_beta   90.00
_cell.angle_gamma   90.00
#
_symmetry.space_group_name_H-M   'P 1'
#
loop_
_entity.id
_entity.type
_entity.pdbx_description
1 polymer ?
#
loop_
_entity_poly.entity_id
_entity_poly.type
_entity_poly.pdbx_seq_one_letter_code
_entity_poly.pdbx_strand_id
1 'polypeptide(L)'
;MSDIVKARWFLVALFGALVVVAILVNRFRPTERRMLRRAAILFVFAITVEVLLAIAHGLGSATWESRLGFASHLFAGFTAVNLGAVVVFDLILFAVGIELATIASDLAVGIGYVLVCAGALGTMGVNPTNVLGASAVVSAILELSLQSTLGNVIGGLALQLDGSIHVDDWIQLENGRQGKVREIRWRHTVLETRDWDRLIVPNATLLSSQITILGKREGKPIQHRMWIYFSVDHRHSPTRVLAVVNEALQSAPIPNAADDPKAHCILMDFASPGRDSVAYYAVRYWLTDLAVDDPTSSAVRIRLAAGLRRAQIPLALPAQTVFFAPGGDEEEGRKLTRHREKRRAALQGMKLFSALTAAEIESMVDSLKYAPFCGGEMITRQGNVAHWLYILTSGKVEIRFRLDKEPGEKEAASRVVATIDAPGVFGEMGLMTGEQRAADVIALNDAECYRLEKGAFDHIMKARPEIAAEMSRTLAERRVELAAAREDLDEDERARRMKVEEARIFGRIKEFFALDND
;
A
#
# COMPACT_ATOMS: atom_id res chain seq x y z
N MET A 1 46.74 -27.21 61.00
CA MET A 1 45.70 -28.03 61.65
C MET A 1 44.26 -27.52 61.48
N SER A 2 44.05 -26.23 61.35
CA SER A 2 42.67 -25.68 61.18
C SER A 2 42.01 -25.97 59.85
N ASP A 3 42.76 -26.01 58.76
CA ASP A 3 42.16 -26.12 57.39
C ASP A 3 41.80 -27.59 57.04
N ILE A 4 42.58 -28.55 57.50
CA ILE A 4 42.27 -29.98 57.33
C ILE A 4 41.00 -30.35 58.15
N VAL A 5 40.87 -29.81 59.33
CA VAL A 5 39.65 -30.00 60.13
C VAL A 5 38.42 -29.39 59.48
N LYS A 6 38.55 -28.21 58.90
CA LYS A 6 37.46 -27.55 58.16
C LYS A 6 37.03 -28.34 56.93
N ALA A 7 38.00 -28.85 56.14
CA ALA A 7 37.73 -29.68 54.96
C ALA A 7 36.97 -30.96 55.32
N ARG A 8 37.34 -31.63 56.43
CA ARG A 8 36.61 -32.83 56.88
C ARG A 8 35.20 -32.54 57.33
N TRP A 9 34.95 -31.44 58.08
CA TRP A 9 33.60 -31.03 58.43
C TRP A 9 32.75 -30.67 57.23
N PHE A 10 33.34 -30.07 56.20
CA PHE A 10 32.66 -29.76 54.92
C PHE A 10 32.20 -31.04 54.20
N LEU A 11 33.05 -32.08 54.15
CA LEU A 11 32.68 -33.38 53.55
C LEU A 11 31.58 -34.09 54.34
N VAL A 12 31.61 -34.03 55.67
CA VAL A 12 30.52 -34.57 56.50
C VAL A 12 29.20 -33.85 56.25
N ALA A 13 29.25 -32.52 56.17
CA ALA A 13 28.05 -31.72 55.85
C ALA A 13 27.53 -32.04 54.42
N LEU A 14 28.45 -32.22 53.46
CA LEU A 14 28.12 -32.55 52.05
C LEU A 14 27.49 -33.95 51.96
N PHE A 15 27.97 -34.93 52.78
CA PHE A 15 27.36 -36.25 52.87
C PHE A 15 25.93 -36.20 53.43
N GLY A 16 25.74 -35.42 54.50
CA GLY A 16 24.41 -35.22 55.10
C GLY A 16 23.44 -34.60 54.10
N ALA A 17 23.90 -33.57 53.37
CA ALA A 17 23.12 -32.94 52.31
C ALA A 17 22.79 -33.90 51.15
N LEU A 18 23.76 -34.72 50.71
CA LEU A 18 23.55 -35.72 49.67
C LEU A 18 22.47 -36.72 50.05
N VAL A 19 22.50 -37.21 51.31
CA VAL A 19 21.49 -38.17 51.81
C VAL A 19 20.11 -37.52 51.87
N VAL A 20 20.00 -36.30 52.39
CA VAL A 20 18.73 -35.59 52.48
C VAL A 20 18.14 -35.34 51.07
N VAL A 21 18.97 -34.84 50.15
CA VAL A 21 18.54 -34.60 48.77
C VAL A 21 18.16 -35.89 48.08
N ALA A 22 18.90 -36.98 48.31
CA ALA A 22 18.56 -38.30 47.74
C ALA A 22 17.20 -38.82 48.21
N ILE A 23 16.87 -38.63 49.48
CA ILE A 23 15.55 -38.97 50.07
C ILE A 23 14.45 -38.13 49.39
N LEU A 24 14.65 -36.81 49.28
CA LEU A 24 13.69 -35.90 48.70
C LEU A 24 13.45 -36.19 47.19
N VAL A 25 14.52 -36.37 46.42
CA VAL A 25 14.40 -36.70 45.01
C VAL A 25 13.70 -38.05 44.79
N ASN A 26 14.07 -39.06 45.62
CA ASN A 26 13.44 -40.36 45.49
C ASN A 26 11.94 -40.35 45.83
N ARG A 27 11.51 -39.46 46.74
CA ARG A 27 10.11 -39.29 47.15
C ARG A 27 9.29 -38.48 46.12
N PHE A 28 9.86 -37.42 45.54
CA PHE A 28 9.13 -36.48 44.71
C PHE A 28 9.38 -36.66 43.22
N ARG A 29 10.57 -37.11 42.77
CA ARG A 29 10.95 -37.30 41.37
C ARG A 29 11.78 -38.57 41.12
N PRO A 30 11.21 -39.78 41.23
CA PRO A 30 11.95 -41.05 41.15
C PRO A 30 12.56 -41.27 39.73
N THR A 31 12.13 -40.57 38.71
CA THR A 31 12.61 -40.70 37.31
C THR A 31 13.85 -39.84 37.01
N GLU A 32 14.10 -38.79 37.76
CA GLU A 32 15.16 -37.79 37.51
C GLU A 32 16.38 -38.01 38.42
N ARG A 33 17.11 -39.16 38.25
CA ARG A 33 18.26 -39.50 39.09
C ARG A 33 19.61 -39.17 38.46
N ARG A 34 19.65 -38.54 37.29
CA ARG A 34 20.90 -38.37 36.52
C ARG A 34 21.89 -37.49 37.27
N MET A 35 21.46 -36.31 37.75
CA MET A 35 22.31 -35.36 38.47
C MET A 35 22.70 -35.87 39.84
N LEU A 36 21.77 -36.49 40.57
CA LEU A 36 22.05 -37.10 41.86
C LEU A 36 23.11 -38.20 41.73
N ARG A 37 23.05 -39.05 40.69
CA ARG A 37 24.06 -40.07 40.43
C ARG A 37 25.43 -39.46 40.15
N ARG A 38 25.48 -38.35 39.37
CA ARG A 38 26.75 -37.62 39.13
C ARG A 38 27.31 -37.05 40.45
N ALA A 39 26.48 -36.42 41.29
CA ALA A 39 26.87 -35.90 42.58
C ALA A 39 27.43 -37.02 43.48
N ALA A 40 26.77 -38.18 43.52
CA ALA A 40 27.21 -39.33 44.29
C ALA A 40 28.57 -39.87 43.81
N ILE A 41 28.78 -39.99 42.52
CA ILE A 41 30.07 -40.44 41.91
C ILE A 41 31.18 -39.42 42.28
N LEU A 42 30.95 -38.14 42.12
CA LEU A 42 31.92 -37.10 42.45
C LEU A 42 32.23 -37.06 43.94
N PHE A 43 31.25 -37.35 44.78
CA PHE A 43 31.44 -37.46 46.24
C PHE A 43 32.34 -38.65 46.61
N VAL A 44 32.16 -39.81 45.95
CA VAL A 44 33.03 -40.97 46.15
C VAL A 44 34.47 -40.62 45.76
N PHE A 45 34.67 -39.91 44.65
CA PHE A 45 36.01 -39.41 44.27
C PHE A 45 36.57 -38.44 45.32
N ALA A 46 35.77 -37.51 45.83
CA ALA A 46 36.19 -36.57 46.89
C ALA A 46 36.68 -37.32 48.15
N ILE A 47 35.93 -38.32 48.61
CA ILE A 47 36.33 -39.15 49.75
C ILE A 47 37.61 -39.94 49.44
N THR A 48 37.72 -40.53 48.25
CA THR A 48 38.91 -41.30 47.89
C THR A 48 40.16 -40.42 47.90
N VAL A 49 40.06 -39.20 47.34
CA VAL A 49 41.17 -38.24 47.36
C VAL A 49 41.51 -37.78 48.77
N GLU A 50 40.52 -37.58 49.64
CA GLU A 50 40.76 -37.22 51.02
C GLU A 50 41.47 -38.31 51.82
N VAL A 51 41.10 -39.57 51.60
CA VAL A 51 41.82 -40.72 52.18
C VAL A 51 43.28 -40.77 51.71
N LEU A 52 43.53 -40.56 50.42
CA LEU A 52 44.87 -40.50 49.87
C LEU A 52 45.67 -39.29 50.41
N LEU A 53 45.00 -38.14 50.65
CA LEU A 53 45.59 -36.98 51.29
C LEU A 53 46.01 -37.29 52.74
N ALA A 54 45.17 -37.98 53.49
CA ALA A 54 45.49 -38.38 54.85
C ALA A 54 46.70 -39.35 54.91
N ILE A 55 46.82 -40.25 53.95
CA ILE A 55 47.98 -41.15 53.81
C ILE A 55 49.24 -40.35 53.45
N ALA A 56 49.16 -39.44 52.46
CA ALA A 56 50.26 -38.58 52.03
C ALA A 56 50.76 -37.70 53.21
N HIS A 57 49.89 -37.20 54.02
CA HIS A 57 50.21 -36.44 55.23
C HIS A 57 50.96 -37.31 56.25
N GLY A 58 50.54 -38.57 56.44
CA GLY A 58 51.23 -39.51 57.31
C GLY A 58 52.62 -39.94 56.80
N LEU A 59 52.86 -39.86 55.48
CA LEU A 59 54.12 -40.12 54.84
C LEU A 59 55.05 -38.91 54.74
N GLY A 60 54.62 -37.69 55.14
CA GLY A 60 55.41 -36.46 55.16
C GLY A 60 55.72 -35.90 53.80
N SER A 61 54.98 -36.23 52.75
CA SER A 61 55.24 -35.84 51.35
C SER A 61 54.53 -34.54 50.96
N ALA A 62 55.20 -33.39 51.17
CA ALA A 62 54.60 -32.06 50.93
C ALA A 62 54.10 -31.84 49.49
N THR A 63 54.78 -32.46 48.50
CA THR A 63 54.38 -32.35 47.08
C THR A 63 53.06 -33.07 46.77
N TRP A 64 52.82 -34.22 47.35
CA TRP A 64 51.57 -34.96 47.22
C TRP A 64 50.46 -34.37 48.03
N GLU A 65 50.74 -33.79 49.21
CA GLU A 65 49.76 -33.09 50.03
C GLU A 65 49.14 -31.90 49.26
N SER A 66 49.98 -31.08 48.63
CA SER A 66 49.49 -29.94 47.82
C SER A 66 48.62 -30.38 46.65
N ARG A 67 49.05 -31.41 45.87
CA ARG A 67 48.32 -31.91 44.72
C ARG A 67 47.00 -32.59 45.10
N LEU A 68 47.02 -33.40 46.12
CA LEU A 68 45.82 -34.13 46.58
C LEU A 68 44.85 -33.16 47.29
N GLY A 69 45.38 -32.14 48.00
CA GLY A 69 44.57 -31.08 48.58
C GLY A 69 43.79 -30.28 47.52
N PHE A 70 44.48 -29.95 46.43
CA PHE A 70 43.80 -29.31 45.27
C PHE A 70 42.71 -30.20 44.68
N ALA A 71 43.02 -31.48 44.43
CA ALA A 71 42.04 -32.43 43.90
C ALA A 71 40.83 -32.63 44.85
N SER A 72 41.07 -32.70 46.15
CA SER A 72 39.99 -32.76 47.17
C SER A 72 39.06 -31.57 47.06
N HIS A 73 39.60 -30.35 47.00
CA HIS A 73 38.78 -29.12 46.86
C HIS A 73 37.98 -29.13 45.56
N LEU A 74 38.57 -29.61 44.44
CA LEU A 74 37.86 -29.70 43.15
C LEU A 74 36.68 -30.69 43.22
N PHE A 75 36.89 -31.92 43.66
CA PHE A 75 35.83 -32.92 43.67
C PHE A 75 34.74 -32.59 44.70
N ALA A 76 35.11 -32.04 45.87
CA ALA A 76 34.16 -31.57 46.87
C ALA A 76 33.32 -30.40 46.32
N GLY A 77 33.95 -29.44 45.61
CA GLY A 77 33.29 -28.33 44.96
C GLY A 77 32.35 -28.79 43.83
N PHE A 78 32.79 -29.69 42.99
CA PHE A 78 31.95 -30.25 41.91
C PHE A 78 30.75 -31.02 42.48
N THR A 79 30.92 -31.74 43.58
CA THR A 79 29.82 -32.39 44.29
C THR A 79 28.83 -31.38 44.81
N ALA A 80 29.29 -30.29 45.43
CA ALA A 80 28.46 -29.24 45.95
C ALA A 80 27.65 -28.54 44.82
N VAL A 81 28.29 -28.28 43.67
CA VAL A 81 27.61 -27.70 42.51
C VAL A 81 26.50 -28.61 41.98
N ASN A 82 26.78 -29.92 41.79
CA ASN A 82 25.72 -30.85 41.36
C ASN A 82 24.59 -30.96 42.37
N LEU A 83 24.90 -30.99 43.64
CA LEU A 83 23.90 -31.07 44.71
C LEU A 83 23.04 -29.81 44.74
N GLY A 84 23.68 -28.65 44.64
CA GLY A 84 22.98 -27.35 44.50
C GLY A 84 22.07 -27.30 43.29
N ALA A 85 22.55 -27.82 42.15
CA ALA A 85 21.74 -27.91 40.93
C ALA A 85 20.49 -28.79 41.13
N VAL A 86 20.65 -29.96 41.77
CA VAL A 86 19.50 -30.83 42.09
C VAL A 86 18.51 -30.10 43.00
N VAL A 87 18.99 -29.41 44.01
CA VAL A 87 18.10 -28.66 44.93
C VAL A 87 17.35 -27.56 44.19
N VAL A 88 18.03 -26.78 43.35
CA VAL A 88 17.42 -25.65 42.64
C VAL A 88 16.50 -26.15 41.54
N PHE A 89 16.99 -27.00 40.63
CA PHE A 89 16.25 -27.38 39.42
C PHE A 89 15.23 -28.50 39.64
N ASP A 90 15.59 -29.52 40.44
CA ASP A 90 14.72 -30.69 40.60
C ASP A 90 13.77 -30.59 41.81
N LEU A 91 14.07 -29.73 42.81
CA LEU A 91 13.21 -29.57 43.97
C LEU A 91 12.53 -28.21 44.02
N ILE A 92 13.27 -27.08 43.98
CA ILE A 92 12.69 -25.73 44.18
C ILE A 92 11.86 -25.32 42.95
N LEU A 93 12.45 -25.32 41.74
CA LEU A 93 11.73 -24.89 40.53
C LEU A 93 10.54 -25.80 40.23
N PHE A 94 10.71 -27.09 40.45
CA PHE A 94 9.60 -28.05 40.34
C PHE A 94 8.46 -27.75 41.31
N ALA A 95 8.76 -27.40 42.55
CA ALA A 95 7.75 -27.05 43.55
C ALA A 95 6.99 -25.76 43.19
N VAL A 96 7.63 -24.85 42.42
CA VAL A 96 7.02 -23.60 41.91
C VAL A 96 6.28 -23.84 40.59
N GLY A 97 6.37 -25.07 40.00
CA GLY A 97 5.70 -25.38 38.73
C GLY A 97 6.46 -24.90 37.46
N ILE A 98 7.75 -24.55 37.61
CA ILE A 98 8.59 -24.10 36.50
C ILE A 98 9.42 -25.27 35.98
N GLU A 99 9.08 -25.79 34.81
CA GLU A 99 9.86 -26.81 34.12
C GLU A 99 10.86 -26.16 33.16
N LEU A 100 12.13 -26.11 33.55
CA LEU A 100 13.21 -25.69 32.68
C LEU A 100 13.76 -26.85 31.85
N ALA A 101 14.19 -26.56 30.63
CA ALA A 101 14.87 -27.53 29.77
C ALA A 101 16.16 -28.04 30.46
N THR A 102 16.47 -29.33 30.32
CA THR A 102 17.67 -29.97 30.90
C THR A 102 18.98 -29.25 30.53
N ILE A 103 19.00 -28.55 29.37
CA ILE A 103 20.14 -27.75 28.92
C ILE A 103 20.44 -26.59 29.93
N ALA A 104 19.42 -25.98 30.52
CA ALA A 104 19.62 -24.87 31.44
C ALA A 104 20.32 -25.32 32.74
N SER A 105 19.96 -26.50 33.24
CA SER A 105 20.60 -27.10 34.41
C SER A 105 22.04 -27.57 34.11
N ASP A 106 22.28 -28.22 32.94
CA ASP A 106 23.63 -28.63 32.52
C ASP A 106 24.55 -27.39 32.32
N LEU A 107 24.04 -26.27 31.79
CA LEU A 107 24.77 -25.00 31.65
C LEU A 107 25.12 -24.39 33.02
N ALA A 108 24.17 -24.34 33.96
CA ALA A 108 24.39 -23.85 35.32
C ALA A 108 25.46 -24.66 36.06
N VAL A 109 25.42 -26.00 35.90
CA VAL A 109 26.46 -26.91 36.45
C VAL A 109 27.82 -26.62 35.82
N GLY A 110 27.86 -26.43 34.47
CA GLY A 110 29.10 -26.08 33.74
C GLY A 110 29.75 -24.79 34.27
N ILE A 111 28.93 -23.73 34.45
CA ILE A 111 29.38 -22.46 35.04
C ILE A 111 29.89 -22.69 36.48
N GLY A 112 29.15 -23.45 37.26
CA GLY A 112 29.57 -23.81 38.61
C GLY A 112 30.91 -24.52 38.68
N TYR A 113 31.18 -25.45 37.76
CA TYR A 113 32.48 -26.12 37.65
C TYR A 113 33.62 -25.13 37.32
N VAL A 114 33.41 -24.19 36.40
CA VAL A 114 34.39 -23.15 36.09
C VAL A 114 34.71 -22.30 37.33
N LEU A 115 33.68 -21.89 38.08
CA LEU A 115 33.87 -21.12 39.33
C LEU A 115 34.65 -21.93 40.38
N VAL A 116 34.34 -23.22 40.56
CA VAL A 116 35.08 -24.12 41.47
C VAL A 116 36.54 -24.26 41.06
N CYS A 117 36.80 -24.46 39.76
CA CYS A 117 38.18 -24.50 39.23
C CYS A 117 38.95 -23.19 39.50
N ALA A 118 38.33 -22.05 39.22
CA ALA A 118 38.93 -20.75 39.47
C ALA A 118 39.25 -20.53 40.97
N GLY A 119 38.34 -20.91 41.87
CA GLY A 119 38.54 -20.86 43.30
C GLY A 119 39.64 -21.81 43.78
N ALA A 120 39.69 -23.04 43.26
CA ALA A 120 40.71 -24.02 43.62
C ALA A 120 42.13 -23.59 43.14
N LEU A 121 42.27 -22.96 41.96
CA LEU A 121 43.54 -22.37 41.49
C LEU A 121 44.08 -21.27 42.43
N GLY A 122 43.17 -20.50 43.03
CA GLY A 122 43.54 -19.50 44.06
C GLY A 122 44.19 -20.13 45.29
N THR A 123 43.81 -21.37 45.69
CA THR A 123 44.42 -22.06 46.83
C THR A 123 45.86 -22.54 46.56
N MET A 124 46.24 -22.69 45.28
CA MET A 124 47.60 -23.00 44.83
C MET A 124 48.53 -21.78 44.70
N GLY A 125 48.03 -20.58 45.08
CA GLY A 125 48.79 -19.35 44.93
C GLY A 125 48.88 -18.83 43.49
N VAL A 126 48.15 -19.42 42.55
CA VAL A 126 48.06 -18.94 41.17
C VAL A 126 47.18 -17.70 41.16
N ASN A 127 47.73 -16.59 40.72
CA ASN A 127 46.99 -15.34 40.64
C ASN A 127 45.89 -15.47 39.59
N PRO A 128 44.58 -15.34 39.93
CA PRO A 128 43.48 -15.49 38.97
C PRO A 128 43.61 -14.56 37.75
N THR A 129 44.27 -13.41 37.90
CA THR A 129 44.47 -12.47 36.79
C THR A 129 45.39 -13.01 35.70
N ASN A 130 46.36 -13.88 36.03
CA ASN A 130 47.26 -14.51 35.03
C ASN A 130 46.53 -15.61 34.26
N VAL A 131 45.57 -16.27 34.87
CA VAL A 131 44.69 -17.27 34.21
C VAL A 131 43.66 -16.56 33.31
N LEU A 132 43.17 -15.39 33.72
CA LEU A 132 42.27 -14.57 32.92
C LEU A 132 42.92 -14.08 31.62
N GLY A 133 44.23 -13.75 31.65
CA GLY A 133 44.99 -13.37 30.41
C GLY A 133 45.06 -14.51 29.39
N ALA A 134 45.23 -15.76 29.84
CA ALA A 134 45.17 -16.93 28.94
C ALA A 134 43.77 -17.28 28.52
N SER A 135 42.74 -16.85 29.26
CA SER A 135 41.34 -17.10 28.94
C SER A 135 40.74 -16.13 27.92
N ALA A 136 41.48 -15.08 27.50
CA ALA A 136 40.95 -14.11 26.53
C ALA A 136 40.53 -14.77 25.20
N VAL A 137 41.29 -15.77 24.72
CA VAL A 137 40.98 -16.54 23.53
C VAL A 137 39.72 -17.42 23.79
N VAL A 138 39.65 -18.06 24.95
CA VAL A 138 38.48 -18.89 25.32
C VAL A 138 37.25 -18.00 25.49
N SER A 139 37.40 -16.83 26.09
CA SER A 139 36.30 -15.86 26.23
C SER A 139 35.80 -15.39 24.88
N ALA A 140 36.69 -15.07 23.93
CA ALA A 140 36.32 -14.67 22.57
C ALA A 140 35.59 -15.82 21.81
N ILE A 141 36.03 -17.06 21.96
CA ILE A 141 35.34 -18.23 21.38
C ILE A 141 33.95 -18.41 22.01
N LEU A 142 33.82 -18.26 23.32
CA LEU A 142 32.54 -18.34 24.01
C LEU A 142 31.59 -17.20 23.62
N GLU A 143 32.11 -15.98 23.50
CA GLU A 143 31.36 -14.82 23.05
C GLU A 143 30.79 -15.05 21.64
N LEU A 144 31.62 -15.45 20.68
CA LEU A 144 31.18 -15.78 19.32
C LEU A 144 30.16 -16.94 19.31
N SER A 145 30.35 -17.94 20.15
CA SER A 145 29.44 -19.10 20.23
C SER A 145 28.09 -18.74 20.85
N LEU A 146 28.07 -17.84 21.81
CA LEU A 146 26.85 -17.42 22.52
C LEU A 146 26.17 -16.22 21.88
N GLN A 147 26.84 -15.47 21.02
CA GLN A 147 26.35 -14.24 20.42
C GLN A 147 24.96 -14.39 19.78
N SER A 148 24.75 -15.42 18.99
CA SER A 148 23.47 -15.67 18.34
C SER A 148 22.36 -16.04 19.34
N THR A 149 22.71 -16.80 20.37
CA THR A 149 21.75 -17.22 21.39
C THR A 149 21.34 -16.04 22.26
N LEU A 150 22.32 -15.27 22.72
CA LEU A 150 22.09 -14.08 23.55
C LEU A 150 21.33 -13.00 22.75
N GLY A 151 21.70 -12.78 21.48
CA GLY A 151 20.98 -11.90 20.57
C GLY A 151 19.49 -12.25 20.41
N ASN A 152 19.16 -13.53 20.33
CA ASN A 152 17.77 -13.97 20.26
C ASN A 152 17.01 -13.77 21.56
N VAL A 153 17.65 -13.99 22.72
CA VAL A 153 17.03 -13.81 24.03
C VAL A 153 16.77 -12.33 24.30
N ILE A 154 17.78 -11.49 24.10
CA ILE A 154 17.65 -10.03 24.22
C ILE A 154 16.62 -9.52 23.22
N GLY A 155 16.63 -10.08 21.98
CA GLY A 155 15.64 -9.76 20.95
C GLY A 155 14.21 -10.05 21.38
N GLY A 156 13.96 -11.20 21.99
CA GLY A 156 12.64 -11.54 22.51
C GLY A 156 12.18 -10.61 23.62
N LEU A 157 13.09 -10.25 24.52
CA LEU A 157 12.81 -9.30 25.59
C LEU A 157 12.53 -7.89 25.05
N ALA A 158 13.34 -7.42 24.09
CA ALA A 158 13.15 -6.11 23.47
C ALA A 158 11.81 -6.04 22.74
N LEU A 159 11.45 -7.04 21.92
CA LEU A 159 10.15 -7.10 21.22
C LEU A 159 8.96 -7.01 22.18
N GLN A 160 9.06 -7.64 23.37
CA GLN A 160 8.01 -7.60 24.37
C GLN A 160 7.96 -6.27 25.14
N LEU A 161 9.11 -5.67 25.45
CA LEU A 161 9.19 -4.41 26.19
C LEU A 161 8.79 -3.21 25.34
N ASP A 162 9.24 -3.17 24.08
CA ASP A 162 8.93 -2.07 23.15
C ASP A 162 7.48 -2.10 22.68
N GLY A 163 6.83 -3.25 22.74
CA GLY A 163 5.45 -3.39 22.27
C GLY A 163 5.27 -3.08 20.79
N SER A 164 6.34 -3.16 19.99
CA SER A 164 6.30 -2.88 18.55
C SER A 164 5.47 -3.91 17.79
N ILE A 165 5.48 -5.17 18.25
CA ILE A 165 4.74 -6.29 17.68
C ILE A 165 3.92 -6.93 18.79
N HIS A 166 2.65 -7.21 18.54
CA HIS A 166 1.77 -7.89 19.47
C HIS A 166 1.31 -9.24 18.92
N VAL A 167 0.89 -10.13 19.79
CA VAL A 167 0.16 -11.33 19.41
C VAL A 167 -1.11 -10.88 18.65
N ASP A 168 -1.46 -11.62 17.63
CA ASP A 168 -2.52 -11.35 16.66
C ASP A 168 -2.23 -10.26 15.60
N ASP A 169 -1.09 -9.56 15.64
CA ASP A 169 -0.67 -8.69 14.54
C ASP A 169 -0.31 -9.51 13.30
N TRP A 170 -0.72 -9.05 12.13
CA TRP A 170 -0.23 -9.54 10.85
C TRP A 170 1.05 -8.82 10.47
N ILE A 171 2.12 -9.56 10.24
CA ILE A 171 3.40 -8.98 9.84
C ILE A 171 3.88 -9.54 8.51
N GLN A 172 4.58 -8.71 7.77
CA GLN A 172 5.31 -9.09 6.57
C GLN A 172 6.80 -8.91 6.83
N LEU A 173 7.55 -9.99 6.59
CA LEU A 173 8.99 -10.03 6.68
C LEU A 173 9.64 -9.44 5.41
N GLU A 174 10.91 -9.09 5.49
CA GLU A 174 11.70 -8.54 4.38
C GLU A 174 11.69 -9.43 3.12
N ASN A 175 11.64 -10.74 3.29
CA ASN A 175 11.54 -11.71 2.18
C ASN A 175 10.13 -11.83 1.57
N GLY A 176 9.19 -10.96 1.96
CA GLY A 176 7.81 -10.93 1.48
C GLY A 176 6.87 -11.94 2.15
N ARG A 177 7.36 -12.87 2.98
CA ARG A 177 6.50 -13.83 3.70
C ARG A 177 5.65 -13.09 4.73
N GLN A 178 4.39 -13.48 4.81
CA GLN A 178 3.41 -12.89 5.73
C GLN A 178 2.89 -13.93 6.69
N GLY A 179 2.55 -13.49 7.90
CA GLY A 179 1.91 -14.35 8.89
C GLY A 179 1.35 -13.57 10.06
N LYS A 180 0.41 -14.18 10.75
CA LYS A 180 -0.18 -13.70 11.99
C LYS A 180 0.68 -14.14 13.17
N VAL A 181 1.07 -13.21 14.03
CA VAL A 181 1.85 -13.52 15.22
C VAL A 181 0.99 -14.33 16.19
N ARG A 182 1.40 -15.57 16.46
CA ARG A 182 0.72 -16.45 17.43
C ARG A 182 1.35 -16.42 18.79
N GLU A 183 2.68 -16.45 18.85
CA GLU A 183 3.44 -16.51 20.08
C GLU A 183 4.76 -15.74 19.93
N ILE A 184 5.14 -14.97 20.94
CA ILE A 184 6.48 -14.37 21.06
C ILE A 184 7.15 -15.07 22.24
N ARG A 185 8.08 -15.99 21.91
CA ARG A 185 8.85 -16.76 22.89
C ARG A 185 10.20 -16.09 23.14
N TRP A 186 10.91 -16.51 24.17
CA TRP A 186 12.19 -15.93 24.56
C TRP A 186 13.28 -15.94 23.48
N ARG A 187 13.26 -16.89 22.53
CA ARG A 187 14.26 -17.04 21.47
C ARG A 187 13.71 -16.85 20.06
N HIS A 188 12.44 -17.08 19.85
CA HIS A 188 11.81 -17.03 18.53
C HIS A 188 10.35 -16.61 18.63
N THR A 189 9.87 -16.02 17.56
CA THR A 189 8.46 -15.70 17.35
C THR A 189 7.84 -16.69 16.39
N VAL A 190 6.64 -17.16 16.67
CA VAL A 190 5.88 -18.09 15.83
C VAL A 190 4.82 -17.30 15.05
N LEU A 191 4.89 -17.38 13.75
CA LEU A 191 3.88 -16.83 12.84
C LEU A 191 3.06 -17.96 12.24
N GLU A 192 1.78 -17.75 12.05
CA GLU A 192 0.89 -18.63 11.29
C GLU A 192 0.59 -17.96 9.94
N THR A 193 0.90 -18.67 8.86
CA THR A 193 0.63 -18.22 7.50
C THR A 193 -0.84 -18.44 7.12
N ARG A 194 -1.28 -17.89 5.97
CA ARG A 194 -2.62 -18.16 5.42
C ARG A 194 -2.82 -19.63 5.02
N ASP A 195 -1.73 -20.34 4.72
CA ASP A 195 -1.75 -21.77 4.38
C ASP A 195 -1.77 -22.68 5.62
N TRP A 196 -1.93 -22.07 6.84
CA TRP A 196 -1.91 -22.72 8.15
C TRP A 196 -0.56 -23.33 8.55
N ASP A 197 0.49 -22.91 7.87
CA ASP A 197 1.85 -23.27 8.24
C ASP A 197 2.37 -22.42 9.40
N ARG A 198 3.20 -23.02 10.25
CA ARG A 198 3.93 -22.32 11.31
C ARG A 198 5.30 -21.89 10.80
N LEU A 199 5.53 -20.61 10.75
CA LEU A 199 6.82 -20.01 10.44
C LEU A 199 7.50 -19.58 11.73
N ILE A 200 8.63 -20.22 12.06
CA ILE A 200 9.43 -19.92 13.25
C ILE A 200 10.53 -18.95 12.85
N VAL A 201 10.50 -17.75 13.42
CA VAL A 201 11.45 -16.67 13.12
C VAL A 201 12.28 -16.38 14.36
N PRO A 202 13.63 -16.44 14.30
CA PRO A 202 14.48 -16.03 15.39
C PRO A 202 14.26 -14.55 15.76
N ASN A 203 14.20 -14.22 17.04
CA ASN A 203 13.91 -12.85 17.49
C ASN A 203 14.99 -11.86 17.05
N ALA A 204 16.26 -12.28 17.03
CA ALA A 204 17.36 -11.46 16.51
C ALA A 204 17.14 -11.05 15.05
N THR A 205 16.56 -11.92 14.22
CA THR A 205 16.22 -11.62 12.82
C THR A 205 15.11 -10.56 12.76
N LEU A 206 14.08 -10.66 13.60
CA LEU A 206 12.99 -9.67 13.63
C LEU A 206 13.48 -8.28 14.05
N LEU A 207 14.46 -8.20 14.96
CA LEU A 207 15.03 -6.92 15.38
C LEU A 207 15.99 -6.31 14.34
N SER A 208 16.70 -7.13 13.58
CA SER A 208 17.72 -6.67 12.63
C SER A 208 17.17 -6.42 11.23
N SER A 209 15.97 -6.91 10.90
CA SER A 209 15.35 -6.75 9.59
C SER A 209 14.16 -5.79 9.63
N GLN A 210 13.81 -5.24 8.45
CA GLN A 210 12.59 -4.46 8.32
C GLN A 210 11.37 -5.38 8.33
N ILE A 211 10.42 -5.05 9.18
CA ILE A 211 9.13 -5.71 9.25
C ILE A 211 8.01 -4.70 9.01
N THR A 212 6.98 -5.11 8.30
CA THR A 212 5.78 -4.29 8.09
C THR A 212 4.61 -4.90 8.85
N ILE A 213 4.00 -4.13 9.74
CA ILE A 213 2.76 -4.53 10.41
C ILE A 213 1.60 -4.16 9.49
N LEU A 214 0.87 -5.17 9.03
CA LEU A 214 -0.15 -5.00 8.01
C LEU A 214 -1.45 -4.46 8.59
N GLY A 215 -2.00 -3.45 7.97
CA GLY A 215 -3.33 -2.91 8.27
C GLY A 215 -3.48 -2.18 9.59
N LYS A 216 -2.44 -2.09 10.41
CA LYS A 216 -2.48 -1.45 11.72
C LYS A 216 -2.15 0.03 11.62
N ARG A 217 -3.04 0.87 12.16
CA ARG A 217 -2.87 2.32 12.29
C ARG A 217 -3.36 2.74 13.67
N GLU A 218 -2.68 3.71 14.28
CA GLU A 218 -3.04 4.19 15.62
C GLU A 218 -4.47 4.75 15.64
N GLY A 219 -5.26 4.31 16.61
CA GLY A 219 -6.65 4.75 16.79
C GLY A 219 -7.63 4.39 15.68
N LYS A 220 -7.24 3.51 14.73
CA LYS A 220 -8.10 3.09 13.61
C LYS A 220 -8.29 1.57 13.62
N PRO A 221 -9.41 1.07 13.08
CA PRO A 221 -9.61 -0.37 12.92
C PRO A 221 -8.58 -0.95 11.94
N ILE A 222 -8.35 -2.26 12.05
CA ILE A 222 -7.44 -2.98 11.15
C ILE A 222 -8.03 -2.94 9.73
N GLN A 223 -7.27 -2.36 8.80
CA GLN A 223 -7.65 -2.21 7.41
C GLN A 223 -6.43 -2.26 6.52
N HIS A 224 -6.27 -3.32 5.74
CA HIS A 224 -5.18 -3.47 4.79
C HIS A 224 -5.65 -3.19 3.37
N ARG A 225 -4.97 -2.27 2.66
CA ARG A 225 -5.34 -1.91 1.29
C ARG A 225 -4.92 -3.00 0.30
N MET A 226 -5.91 -3.55 -0.39
CA MET A 226 -5.74 -4.54 -1.45
C MET A 226 -5.95 -3.92 -2.83
N TRP A 227 -5.34 -4.54 -3.84
CA TRP A 227 -5.37 -4.10 -5.21
C TRP A 227 -5.83 -5.24 -6.13
N ILE A 228 -6.74 -4.92 -7.05
CA ILE A 228 -7.14 -5.83 -8.12
C ILE A 228 -6.98 -5.09 -9.42
N TYR A 229 -6.09 -5.58 -10.26
CA TYR A 229 -5.76 -4.96 -11.53
C TYR A 229 -6.55 -5.58 -12.68
N PHE A 230 -6.93 -4.75 -13.65
CA PHE A 230 -7.59 -5.20 -14.87
C PHE A 230 -7.33 -4.19 -15.99
N SER A 231 -7.54 -4.63 -17.22
CA SER A 231 -7.33 -3.80 -18.41
C SER A 231 -8.58 -3.79 -19.26
N VAL A 232 -8.89 -2.62 -19.83
CA VAL A 232 -10.01 -2.41 -20.75
C VAL A 232 -9.45 -1.79 -22.03
N ASP A 233 -10.08 -2.06 -23.16
CA ASP A 233 -9.74 -1.46 -24.45
C ASP A 233 -9.88 0.08 -24.36
N HIS A 234 -8.88 0.81 -24.85
CA HIS A 234 -8.81 2.27 -24.84
C HIS A 234 -9.96 2.96 -25.59
N ARG A 235 -10.74 2.22 -26.40
CA ARG A 235 -11.94 2.72 -27.08
C ARG A 235 -13.10 3.03 -26.13
N HIS A 236 -13.06 2.51 -24.90
CA HIS A 236 -14.03 2.84 -23.87
C HIS A 236 -13.53 4.05 -23.07
N SER A 237 -14.39 5.05 -22.91
CA SER A 237 -14.09 6.23 -22.09
C SER A 237 -13.71 5.82 -20.67
N PRO A 238 -12.56 6.26 -20.15
CA PRO A 238 -12.16 5.99 -18.77
C PRO A 238 -13.19 6.43 -17.74
N THR A 239 -13.81 7.58 -17.93
CA THR A 239 -14.85 8.10 -17.03
C THR A 239 -16.03 7.13 -16.91
N ARG A 240 -16.46 6.55 -18.05
CA ARG A 240 -17.52 5.54 -18.08
C ARG A 240 -17.11 4.26 -17.37
N VAL A 241 -15.87 3.79 -17.58
CA VAL A 241 -15.35 2.58 -16.91
C VAL A 241 -15.31 2.77 -15.40
N LEU A 242 -14.78 3.91 -14.95
CA LEU A 242 -14.72 4.25 -13.52
C LEU A 242 -16.11 4.32 -12.89
N ALA A 243 -17.07 4.98 -13.55
CA ALA A 243 -18.44 5.09 -13.05
C ALA A 243 -19.12 3.72 -12.89
N VAL A 244 -19.06 2.88 -13.93
CA VAL A 244 -19.66 1.53 -13.94
C VAL A 244 -19.05 0.63 -12.86
N VAL A 245 -17.71 0.67 -12.71
CA VAL A 245 -17.03 -0.16 -11.72
C VAL A 245 -17.32 0.33 -10.31
N ASN A 246 -17.30 1.63 -10.07
CA ASN A 246 -17.62 2.21 -8.76
C ASN A 246 -19.07 1.92 -8.35
N GLU A 247 -20.03 2.06 -9.26
CA GLU A 247 -21.43 1.70 -9.04
C GLU A 247 -21.57 0.22 -8.67
N ALA A 248 -20.91 -0.66 -9.42
CA ALA A 248 -20.93 -2.09 -9.15
C ALA A 248 -20.33 -2.46 -7.79
N LEU A 249 -19.21 -1.83 -7.40
CA LEU A 249 -18.54 -2.09 -6.12
C LEU A 249 -19.36 -1.57 -4.93
N GLN A 250 -20.06 -0.46 -5.11
CA GLN A 250 -20.80 0.23 -4.05
C GLN A 250 -22.28 -0.15 -3.98
N SER A 251 -22.77 -1.00 -4.89
CA SER A 251 -24.17 -1.42 -4.96
C SER A 251 -24.65 -2.18 -3.71
N ALA A 252 -23.76 -2.88 -3.03
CA ALA A 252 -24.01 -3.57 -1.77
C ALA A 252 -22.68 -3.82 -1.02
N PRO A 253 -22.70 -4.02 0.31
CA PRO A 253 -21.52 -4.38 1.08
C PRO A 253 -20.80 -5.62 0.52
N ILE A 254 -19.47 -5.63 0.58
CA ILE A 254 -18.64 -6.77 0.22
C ILE A 254 -18.15 -7.40 1.54
N PRO A 255 -18.38 -8.69 1.80
CA PRO A 255 -17.93 -9.33 3.02
C PRO A 255 -16.43 -9.09 3.26
N ASN A 256 -16.04 -8.73 4.47
CA ASN A 256 -14.69 -8.44 4.92
C ASN A 256 -13.97 -7.28 4.18
N ALA A 257 -14.66 -6.51 3.37
CA ALA A 257 -14.19 -5.22 2.87
C ALA A 257 -14.77 -4.09 3.73
N ALA A 258 -13.94 -3.09 4.05
CA ALA A 258 -14.37 -1.94 4.84
C ALA A 258 -15.38 -1.08 4.07
N ASP A 259 -16.35 -0.53 4.79
CA ASP A 259 -17.31 0.45 4.25
C ASP A 259 -16.73 1.85 4.18
N ASP A 260 -15.71 2.14 4.99
CA ASP A 260 -14.94 3.38 4.98
C ASP A 260 -13.45 3.06 5.19
N PRO A 261 -12.59 3.40 4.22
CA PRO A 261 -12.89 3.94 2.89
C PRO A 261 -13.59 2.93 1.97
N LYS A 262 -14.55 3.42 1.17
CA LYS A 262 -15.26 2.57 0.21
C LYS A 262 -14.33 2.02 -0.87
N ALA A 263 -14.62 0.81 -1.33
CA ALA A 263 -13.98 0.24 -2.51
C ALA A 263 -14.20 1.17 -3.72
N HIS A 264 -13.14 1.45 -4.48
CA HIS A 264 -13.20 2.32 -5.64
C HIS A 264 -12.17 1.95 -6.70
N CYS A 265 -12.47 2.32 -7.94
CA CYS A 265 -11.63 2.11 -9.10
C CYS A 265 -10.85 3.39 -9.45
N ILE A 266 -9.63 3.21 -9.90
CA ILE A 266 -8.79 4.29 -10.45
C ILE A 266 -8.19 3.85 -11.79
N LEU A 267 -7.96 4.80 -12.68
CA LEU A 267 -7.13 4.61 -13.85
C LEU A 267 -5.66 4.71 -13.42
N MET A 268 -4.88 3.69 -13.73
CA MET A 268 -3.47 3.63 -13.39
C MET A 268 -2.58 4.17 -14.50
N ASP A 269 -2.83 3.71 -15.73
CA ASP A 269 -2.02 4.06 -16.90
C ASP A 269 -2.78 3.73 -18.19
N PHE A 270 -2.23 4.18 -19.34
CA PHE A 270 -2.65 3.80 -20.70
C PHE A 270 -1.83 2.64 -21.28
N ALA A 271 -1.03 1.99 -20.47
CA ALA A 271 -0.34 0.74 -20.75
C ALA A 271 -0.40 -0.17 -19.53
N SER A 272 -0.29 -1.49 -19.71
CA SER A 272 -0.11 -2.45 -18.62
C SER A 272 1.14 -3.28 -18.86
N PRO A 273 1.74 -3.91 -17.82
CA PRO A 273 2.91 -4.75 -18.00
C PRO A 273 2.71 -5.79 -19.11
N GLY A 274 3.52 -5.69 -20.17
CA GLY A 274 3.45 -6.57 -21.35
C GLY A 274 2.31 -6.31 -22.34
N ARG A 275 1.60 -5.15 -22.24
CA ARG A 275 0.52 -4.75 -23.16
C ARG A 275 0.52 -3.25 -23.37
N ASP A 276 0.76 -2.88 -24.62
CA ASP A 276 0.82 -1.50 -25.06
C ASP A 276 -0.50 -0.97 -25.51
N SER A 277 -1.35 -0.45 -25.54
CA SER A 277 -2.64 -0.07 -26.15
C SER A 277 -3.86 -0.54 -25.36
N VAL A 278 -3.77 -0.49 -24.03
CA VAL A 278 -4.90 -0.77 -23.13
C VAL A 278 -4.97 0.29 -22.05
N ALA A 279 -6.15 0.62 -21.59
CA ALA A 279 -6.31 1.39 -20.36
C ALA A 279 -6.21 0.45 -19.15
N TYR A 280 -5.29 0.73 -18.26
CA TYR A 280 -4.96 -0.09 -17.08
C TYR A 280 -5.58 0.50 -15.83
N TYR A 281 -6.38 -0.28 -15.15
CA TYR A 281 -7.14 0.13 -13.98
C TYR A 281 -6.78 -0.71 -12.77
N ALA A 282 -7.04 -0.14 -11.59
CA ALA A 282 -6.97 -0.86 -10.33
C ALA A 282 -8.21 -0.56 -9.47
N VAL A 283 -8.80 -1.62 -8.95
CA VAL A 283 -9.75 -1.52 -7.83
C VAL A 283 -8.95 -1.53 -6.54
N ARG A 284 -9.17 -0.53 -5.69
CA ARG A 284 -8.65 -0.46 -4.32
C ARG A 284 -9.80 -0.74 -3.35
N TYR A 285 -9.56 -1.64 -2.41
CA TYR A 285 -10.47 -1.89 -1.29
C TYR A 285 -9.66 -2.18 -0.03
N TRP A 286 -10.26 -2.06 1.13
CA TRP A 286 -9.59 -2.27 2.40
C TRP A 286 -10.15 -3.51 3.07
N LEU A 287 -9.27 -4.50 3.23
CA LEU A 287 -9.55 -5.77 3.86
C LEU A 287 -9.56 -5.59 5.39
N THR A 288 -10.61 -6.03 6.06
CA THR A 288 -10.76 -5.93 7.52
C THR A 288 -10.24 -7.16 8.27
N ASP A 289 -10.20 -8.30 7.58
CA ASP A 289 -9.60 -9.54 8.09
C ASP A 289 -8.60 -10.10 7.07
N LEU A 290 -7.31 -10.04 7.41
CA LEU A 290 -6.24 -10.46 6.51
C LEU A 290 -6.17 -11.99 6.32
N ALA A 291 -6.88 -12.77 7.14
CA ALA A 291 -6.95 -14.23 6.97
C ALA A 291 -7.80 -14.65 5.77
N VAL A 292 -8.72 -13.79 5.32
CA VAL A 292 -9.71 -14.09 4.27
C VAL A 292 -9.54 -13.21 3.02
N ASP A 293 -8.30 -12.94 2.64
CA ASP A 293 -7.96 -12.10 1.48
C ASP A 293 -8.44 -12.70 0.15
N ASP A 294 -8.27 -14.00 -0.06
CA ASP A 294 -8.65 -14.68 -1.30
C ASP A 294 -10.17 -14.70 -1.54
N PRO A 295 -11.02 -15.11 -0.59
CA PRO A 295 -12.47 -15.04 -0.75
C PRO A 295 -12.98 -13.62 -1.01
N THR A 296 -12.44 -12.63 -0.28
CA THR A 296 -12.81 -11.23 -0.45
C THR A 296 -12.37 -10.68 -1.80
N SER A 297 -11.11 -10.97 -2.22
CA SER A 297 -10.60 -10.62 -3.55
C SER A 297 -11.43 -11.25 -4.66
N SER A 298 -11.87 -12.50 -4.49
CA SER A 298 -12.75 -13.19 -5.44
C SER A 298 -14.10 -12.52 -5.54
N ALA A 299 -14.73 -12.14 -4.42
CA ALA A 299 -16.00 -11.43 -4.40
C ALA A 299 -15.90 -10.07 -5.13
N VAL A 300 -14.81 -9.32 -4.91
CA VAL A 300 -14.56 -8.05 -5.62
C VAL A 300 -14.41 -8.29 -7.13
N ARG A 301 -13.63 -9.31 -7.55
CA ARG A 301 -13.44 -9.65 -8.98
C ARG A 301 -14.75 -10.04 -9.66
N ILE A 302 -15.57 -10.85 -8.99
CA ILE A 302 -16.88 -11.28 -9.51
C ILE A 302 -17.79 -10.06 -9.72
N ARG A 303 -17.85 -9.16 -8.72
CA ARG A 303 -18.67 -7.95 -8.80
C ARG A 303 -18.20 -7.00 -9.89
N LEU A 304 -16.89 -6.80 -10.02
CA LEU A 304 -16.25 -6.06 -11.11
C LEU A 304 -16.66 -6.63 -12.48
N ALA A 305 -16.46 -7.94 -12.66
CA ALA A 305 -16.78 -8.62 -13.93
C ALA A 305 -18.26 -8.51 -14.29
N ALA A 306 -19.15 -8.64 -13.30
CA ALA A 306 -20.59 -8.49 -13.50
C ALA A 306 -20.97 -7.05 -13.90
N GLY A 307 -20.37 -6.03 -13.27
CA GLY A 307 -20.58 -4.62 -13.60
C GLY A 307 -20.14 -4.30 -15.03
N LEU A 308 -18.93 -4.69 -15.40
CA LEU A 308 -18.41 -4.49 -16.76
C LEU A 308 -19.27 -5.20 -17.82
N ARG A 309 -19.72 -6.43 -17.53
CA ARG A 309 -20.58 -7.20 -18.43
C ARG A 309 -21.94 -6.53 -18.65
N ARG A 310 -22.61 -6.04 -17.59
CA ARG A 310 -23.87 -5.30 -17.71
C ARG A 310 -23.74 -4.05 -18.57
N ALA A 311 -22.60 -3.35 -18.46
CA ALA A 311 -22.31 -2.15 -19.25
C ALA A 311 -21.79 -2.45 -20.65
N GLN A 312 -21.66 -3.73 -21.04
CA GLN A 312 -21.08 -4.17 -22.32
C GLN A 312 -19.64 -3.65 -22.55
N ILE A 313 -18.86 -3.61 -21.47
CA ILE A 313 -17.45 -3.26 -21.50
C ILE A 313 -16.61 -4.54 -21.37
N PRO A 314 -16.04 -5.06 -22.44
CA PRO A 314 -15.20 -6.25 -22.39
C PRO A 314 -13.84 -5.94 -21.74
N LEU A 315 -13.28 -6.90 -21.03
CA LEU A 315 -11.87 -6.84 -20.66
C LEU A 315 -10.99 -6.85 -21.90
N ALA A 316 -9.86 -6.16 -21.84
CA ALA A 316 -8.94 -6.09 -22.97
C ALA A 316 -8.39 -7.48 -23.32
N LEU A 317 -8.50 -7.84 -24.58
CA LEU A 317 -7.85 -9.02 -25.15
C LEU A 317 -6.45 -8.64 -25.67
N PRO A 318 -5.49 -9.58 -25.70
CA PRO A 318 -4.27 -9.38 -26.46
C PRO A 318 -4.62 -9.09 -27.93
N ALA A 319 -4.32 -7.89 -28.40
CA ALA A 319 -4.57 -7.50 -29.77
C ALA A 319 -3.25 -7.16 -30.47
N GLN A 320 -3.08 -7.64 -31.69
CA GLN A 320 -2.05 -7.23 -32.62
C GLN A 320 -2.71 -6.55 -33.80
N THR A 321 -2.24 -5.37 -34.17
CA THR A 321 -2.63 -4.75 -35.45
C THR A 321 -1.65 -5.23 -36.52
N VAL A 322 -2.12 -6.09 -37.40
CA VAL A 322 -1.33 -6.56 -38.52
C VAL A 322 -1.75 -5.74 -39.76
N PHE A 323 -0.85 -4.97 -40.30
CA PHE A 323 -1.07 -4.27 -41.54
C PHE A 323 -0.77 -5.21 -42.71
N PHE A 324 -1.80 -5.67 -43.38
CA PHE A 324 -1.64 -6.37 -44.67
C PHE A 324 -1.61 -5.32 -45.79
N ALA A 325 -0.46 -5.12 -46.39
CA ALA A 325 -0.41 -4.47 -47.71
C ALA A 325 -0.44 -5.58 -48.78
N PRO A 326 -1.52 -5.86 -49.44
CA PRO A 326 -2.17 -5.06 -50.47
C PRO A 326 -3.71 -5.10 -50.35
N GLY A 327 -4.34 -3.96 -50.31
CA GLY A 327 -5.81 -3.82 -50.27
C GLY A 327 -6.31 -2.69 -49.33
N GLY A 328 -5.39 -1.86 -48.80
CA GLY A 328 -5.66 -0.84 -47.81
C GLY A 328 -6.55 0.33 -48.28
N ASP A 329 -6.60 0.60 -49.55
CA ASP A 329 -7.28 1.79 -50.11
C ASP A 329 -8.80 1.75 -49.91
N GLU A 330 -9.42 0.58 -50.01
CA GLU A 330 -10.88 0.48 -49.88
C GLU A 330 -11.38 0.58 -48.45
N GLU A 331 -10.66 0.03 -47.47
CA GLU A 331 -11.08 0.08 -46.07
C GLU A 331 -10.76 1.44 -45.44
N GLU A 332 -9.66 2.05 -45.83
CA GLU A 332 -9.29 3.41 -45.45
C GLU A 332 -10.25 4.42 -46.09
N GLY A 333 -10.62 4.21 -47.36
CA GLY A 333 -11.65 4.95 -48.04
C GLY A 333 -13.02 4.86 -47.37
N ARG A 334 -13.45 3.66 -46.93
CA ARG A 334 -14.70 3.49 -46.16
C ARG A 334 -14.68 4.16 -44.78
N LYS A 335 -13.56 4.14 -44.08
CA LYS A 335 -13.39 4.85 -42.80
C LYS A 335 -13.46 6.37 -43.02
N LEU A 336 -12.75 6.89 -44.00
CA LEU A 336 -12.77 8.31 -44.38
C LEU A 336 -14.20 8.75 -44.74
N THR A 337 -14.89 8.00 -45.59
CA THR A 337 -16.29 8.28 -45.99
C THR A 337 -17.22 8.33 -44.75
N ARG A 338 -17.13 7.36 -43.87
CA ARG A 338 -17.94 7.32 -42.64
C ARG A 338 -17.64 8.50 -41.69
N HIS A 339 -16.38 8.93 -41.58
CA HIS A 339 -16.01 10.12 -40.82
C HIS A 339 -16.55 11.40 -41.47
N ARG A 340 -16.50 11.52 -42.78
CA ARG A 340 -17.07 12.66 -43.52
C ARG A 340 -18.59 12.71 -43.36
N GLU A 341 -19.28 11.58 -43.41
CA GLU A 341 -20.74 11.50 -43.19
C GLU A 341 -21.12 11.98 -41.79
N LYS A 342 -20.40 11.57 -40.73
CA LYS A 342 -20.63 12.06 -39.36
C LYS A 342 -20.44 13.57 -39.24
N ARG A 343 -19.39 14.12 -39.86
CA ARG A 343 -19.11 15.55 -39.87
C ARG A 343 -20.19 16.34 -40.61
N ARG A 344 -20.63 15.82 -41.77
CA ARG A 344 -21.73 16.39 -42.55
C ARG A 344 -23.03 16.42 -41.74
N ALA A 345 -23.41 15.30 -41.11
CA ALA A 345 -24.58 15.22 -40.28
C ALA A 345 -24.54 16.20 -39.08
N ALA A 346 -23.36 16.38 -38.50
CA ALA A 346 -23.17 17.36 -37.41
C ALA A 346 -23.44 18.79 -37.87
N LEU A 347 -23.00 19.20 -39.06
CA LEU A 347 -23.30 20.53 -39.62
C LEU A 347 -24.77 20.68 -39.95
N GLN A 348 -25.34 19.71 -40.69
CA GLN A 348 -26.75 19.74 -41.13
C GLN A 348 -27.76 19.77 -39.96
N GLY A 349 -27.40 19.21 -38.84
CA GLY A 349 -28.26 19.21 -37.65
C GLY A 349 -28.34 20.56 -36.90
N MET A 350 -27.57 21.57 -37.29
CA MET A 350 -27.51 22.84 -36.59
C MET A 350 -28.31 23.94 -37.27
N LYS A 351 -29.24 24.57 -36.54
CA LYS A 351 -30.04 25.72 -36.99
C LYS A 351 -29.16 26.87 -37.51
N LEU A 352 -27.96 27.04 -36.96
CA LEU A 352 -27.01 28.08 -37.37
C LEU A 352 -26.57 27.97 -38.83
N PHE A 353 -26.55 26.75 -39.39
CA PHE A 353 -26.10 26.48 -40.76
C PHE A 353 -27.25 26.23 -41.75
N SER A 354 -28.48 26.47 -41.32
CA SER A 354 -29.68 26.23 -42.15
C SER A 354 -29.72 27.10 -43.43
N ALA A 355 -29.05 28.26 -43.41
CA ALA A 355 -28.92 29.14 -44.57
C ALA A 355 -27.92 28.66 -45.63
N LEU A 356 -27.09 27.67 -45.30
CA LEU A 356 -26.05 27.16 -46.21
C LEU A 356 -26.60 26.09 -47.14
N THR A 357 -26.14 26.12 -48.38
CA THR A 357 -26.42 25.09 -49.38
C THR A 357 -25.66 23.78 -49.09
N ALA A 358 -26.11 22.67 -49.65
CA ALA A 358 -25.43 21.39 -49.48
C ALA A 358 -23.96 21.43 -49.97
N ALA A 359 -23.65 22.18 -51.03
CA ALA A 359 -22.29 22.36 -51.51
C ALA A 359 -21.40 23.16 -50.55
N GLU A 360 -21.92 24.20 -49.91
CA GLU A 360 -21.21 25.00 -48.91
C GLU A 360 -20.95 24.17 -47.64
N ILE A 361 -21.93 23.41 -47.19
CA ILE A 361 -21.74 22.47 -46.09
C ILE A 361 -20.64 21.46 -46.42
N GLU A 362 -20.64 20.89 -47.60
CA GLU A 362 -19.62 19.92 -48.03
C GLU A 362 -18.21 20.52 -48.04
N SER A 363 -18.06 21.78 -48.42
CA SER A 363 -16.76 22.49 -48.39
C SER A 363 -16.21 22.67 -46.96
N MET A 364 -17.08 22.66 -45.96
CA MET A 364 -16.71 22.82 -44.53
C MET A 364 -16.43 21.49 -43.84
N VAL A 365 -16.88 20.34 -44.37
CA VAL A 365 -16.78 19.02 -43.71
C VAL A 365 -15.35 18.68 -43.34
N ASP A 366 -14.39 18.96 -44.22
CA ASP A 366 -12.98 18.64 -44.01
C ASP A 366 -12.28 19.62 -43.02
N SER A 367 -12.87 20.78 -42.80
CA SER A 367 -12.38 21.78 -41.84
C SER A 367 -12.77 21.48 -40.39
N LEU A 368 -13.65 20.50 -40.14
CA LEU A 368 -14.05 20.10 -38.80
C LEU A 368 -12.97 19.29 -38.13
N LYS A 369 -12.52 19.75 -36.97
CA LYS A 369 -11.54 19.04 -36.11
C LYS A 369 -12.26 18.38 -34.94
N TYR A 370 -12.06 17.07 -34.75
CA TYR A 370 -12.62 16.35 -33.63
C TYR A 370 -11.98 16.82 -32.32
N ALA A 371 -12.78 17.12 -31.32
CA ALA A 371 -12.38 17.69 -30.04
C ALA A 371 -13.21 17.08 -28.89
N PRO A 372 -12.78 15.93 -28.34
CA PRO A 372 -13.43 15.33 -27.17
C PRO A 372 -13.00 16.02 -25.88
N PHE A 373 -13.91 16.07 -24.90
CA PHE A 373 -13.69 16.62 -23.57
C PHE A 373 -14.22 15.64 -22.51
N CYS A 374 -13.51 15.56 -21.39
CA CYS A 374 -13.95 14.75 -20.26
C CYS A 374 -14.91 15.54 -19.36
N GLY A 375 -15.79 14.82 -18.63
CA GLY A 375 -16.65 15.43 -17.63
C GLY A 375 -15.87 16.25 -16.60
N GLY A 376 -16.31 17.48 -16.36
CA GLY A 376 -15.65 18.48 -15.49
C GLY A 376 -14.60 19.32 -16.19
N GLU A 377 -14.28 19.07 -17.46
CA GLU A 377 -13.28 19.83 -18.20
C GLU A 377 -13.83 21.17 -18.67
N MET A 378 -13.00 22.21 -18.53
CA MET A 378 -13.33 23.56 -19.02
C MET A 378 -12.99 23.68 -20.50
N ILE A 379 -14.00 23.77 -21.34
CA ILE A 379 -13.86 23.84 -22.80
C ILE A 379 -13.50 25.26 -23.26
N THR A 380 -14.15 26.27 -22.72
CA THR A 380 -13.83 27.69 -22.99
C THR A 380 -13.84 28.51 -21.72
N ARG A 381 -13.07 29.58 -21.69
CA ARG A 381 -13.03 30.55 -20.58
C ARG A 381 -13.57 31.90 -21.00
N GLN A 382 -14.41 32.53 -20.15
CA GLN A 382 -14.90 33.89 -20.31
C GLN A 382 -13.73 34.85 -20.49
N GLY A 383 -13.86 35.78 -21.44
CA GLY A 383 -12.83 36.77 -21.76
C GLY A 383 -11.75 36.31 -22.73
N ASN A 384 -11.63 35.02 -23.03
CA ASN A 384 -10.66 34.56 -23.99
C ASN A 384 -11.06 34.93 -25.41
N VAL A 385 -10.08 35.32 -26.24
CA VAL A 385 -10.27 35.53 -27.69
C VAL A 385 -10.14 34.17 -28.39
N ALA A 386 -11.15 33.83 -29.18
CA ALA A 386 -11.13 32.57 -29.92
C ALA A 386 -12.02 32.63 -31.16
N HIS A 387 -11.44 32.39 -32.33
CA HIS A 387 -12.08 32.48 -33.65
C HIS A 387 -12.55 31.11 -34.15
N TRP A 388 -13.20 30.34 -33.25
CA TRP A 388 -13.79 29.02 -33.56
C TRP A 388 -15.04 28.78 -32.73
N LEU A 389 -15.90 27.89 -33.20
CA LEU A 389 -17.02 27.37 -32.46
C LEU A 389 -16.87 25.86 -32.22
N TYR A 390 -17.71 25.32 -31.33
CA TYR A 390 -17.85 23.91 -31.08
C TYR A 390 -19.26 23.42 -31.44
N ILE A 391 -19.34 22.31 -32.17
CA ILE A 391 -20.57 21.57 -32.43
C ILE A 391 -20.57 20.36 -31.51
N LEU A 392 -21.46 20.35 -30.53
CA LEU A 392 -21.63 19.26 -29.58
C LEU A 392 -22.45 18.16 -30.25
N THR A 393 -21.87 16.97 -30.42
CA THR A 393 -22.53 15.82 -31.05
C THR A 393 -22.94 14.75 -30.04
N SER A 394 -22.30 14.72 -28.86
CA SER A 394 -22.63 13.82 -27.76
C SER A 394 -22.28 14.49 -26.44
N GLY A 395 -23.02 14.17 -25.38
CA GLY A 395 -22.77 14.73 -24.05
C GLY A 395 -23.59 15.99 -23.75
N LYS A 396 -23.18 16.67 -22.69
CA LYS A 396 -23.87 17.83 -22.12
C LYS A 396 -22.85 18.82 -21.58
N VAL A 397 -23.05 20.12 -21.85
CA VAL A 397 -22.19 21.20 -21.39
C VAL A 397 -23.00 22.25 -20.62
N GLU A 398 -22.36 22.88 -19.67
CA GLU A 398 -22.93 23.96 -18.85
C GLU A 398 -22.24 25.28 -19.16
N ILE A 399 -23.03 26.31 -19.36
CA ILE A 399 -22.55 27.69 -19.55
C ILE A 399 -22.60 28.42 -18.23
N ARG A 400 -21.46 28.89 -17.75
CA ARG A 400 -21.31 29.66 -16.52
C ARG A 400 -20.82 31.08 -16.81
N PHE A 401 -21.47 32.06 -16.23
CA PHE A 401 -21.02 33.43 -16.23
C PHE A 401 -20.28 33.76 -14.94
N ARG A 402 -19.03 34.22 -15.05
CA ARG A 402 -18.28 34.73 -13.91
C ARG A 402 -18.68 36.16 -13.62
N LEU A 403 -19.03 36.40 -12.37
CA LEU A 403 -19.27 37.75 -11.85
C LEU A 403 -17.92 38.44 -11.58
N ASP A 404 -17.93 39.78 -11.58
CA ASP A 404 -16.74 40.52 -11.21
C ASP A 404 -16.35 40.21 -9.78
N LYS A 405 -15.04 40.08 -9.55
CA LYS A 405 -14.50 39.69 -8.26
C LYS A 405 -14.64 40.80 -7.25
N GLU A 406 -15.34 40.56 -6.13
CA GLU A 406 -15.37 41.50 -5.03
C GLU A 406 -14.02 41.55 -4.27
N PRO A 407 -13.65 42.75 -3.71
CA PRO A 407 -12.39 42.87 -2.95
C PRO A 407 -12.42 42.01 -1.70
N GLY A 408 -11.59 40.93 -1.69
CA GLY A 408 -11.45 39.98 -0.57
C GLY A 408 -11.87 38.56 -0.86
N GLU A 409 -12.51 38.26 -1.98
CA GLU A 409 -12.85 36.90 -2.39
C GLU A 409 -11.65 36.16 -3.03
N LYS A 410 -11.50 34.87 -2.72
CA LYS A 410 -10.44 34.03 -3.31
C LYS A 410 -10.74 33.65 -4.76
N GLU A 411 -12.01 33.44 -5.11
CA GLU A 411 -12.50 33.13 -6.47
C GLU A 411 -13.72 33.99 -6.79
N ALA A 412 -13.87 34.37 -8.07
CA ALA A 412 -15.05 35.07 -8.53
C ALA A 412 -16.28 34.13 -8.48
N ALA A 413 -17.39 34.61 -7.95
CA ALA A 413 -18.64 33.86 -7.96
C ALA A 413 -19.06 33.58 -9.41
N SER A 414 -19.55 32.36 -9.68
CA SER A 414 -20.04 31.99 -11.00
C SER A 414 -21.51 31.56 -10.94
N ARG A 415 -22.30 31.99 -11.93
CA ARG A 415 -23.71 31.62 -12.06
C ARG A 415 -23.91 30.77 -13.31
N VAL A 416 -24.63 29.66 -13.15
CA VAL A 416 -25.09 28.86 -14.30
C VAL A 416 -26.15 29.65 -15.06
N VAL A 417 -25.93 29.86 -16.35
CA VAL A 417 -26.81 30.61 -17.25
C VAL A 417 -27.65 29.67 -18.10
N ALA A 418 -27.03 28.59 -18.63
CA ALA A 418 -27.72 27.63 -19.47
C ALA A 418 -26.99 26.28 -19.47
N THR A 419 -27.70 25.27 -19.91
CA THR A 419 -27.15 23.95 -20.22
C THR A 419 -27.48 23.61 -21.66
N ILE A 420 -26.52 23.05 -22.40
CA ILE A 420 -26.71 22.61 -23.78
C ILE A 420 -26.56 21.10 -23.82
N ASP A 421 -27.59 20.44 -24.28
CA ASP A 421 -27.57 19.01 -24.62
C ASP A 421 -27.17 18.82 -26.08
N ALA A 422 -26.56 17.70 -26.42
CA ALA A 422 -26.31 17.33 -27.79
C ALA A 422 -27.63 16.92 -28.51
N PRO A 423 -27.84 17.30 -29.77
CA PRO A 423 -26.97 18.13 -30.61
C PRO A 423 -27.08 19.64 -30.29
N GLY A 424 -25.92 20.31 -30.20
CA GLY A 424 -25.89 21.74 -29.88
C GLY A 424 -24.65 22.44 -30.42
N VAL A 425 -24.63 23.77 -30.31
CA VAL A 425 -23.49 24.59 -30.74
C VAL A 425 -23.20 25.66 -29.70
N PHE A 426 -21.92 25.98 -29.47
CA PHE A 426 -21.51 27.06 -28.58
C PHE A 426 -20.20 27.70 -29.03
N GLY A 427 -19.98 28.94 -28.58
CA GLY A 427 -18.82 29.73 -28.97
C GLY A 427 -18.95 30.38 -30.36
N GLU A 428 -20.15 30.38 -30.92
CA GLU A 428 -20.50 30.93 -32.24
C GLU A 428 -20.27 32.44 -32.33
N MET A 429 -20.50 33.17 -31.26
CA MET A 429 -20.27 34.61 -31.21
C MET A 429 -18.82 34.99 -31.51
N GLY A 430 -17.87 34.29 -30.85
CA GLY A 430 -16.45 34.52 -31.10
C GLY A 430 -16.00 34.18 -32.51
N LEU A 431 -16.63 33.17 -33.15
CA LEU A 431 -16.35 32.81 -34.52
C LEU A 431 -16.89 33.84 -35.52
N MET A 432 -18.09 34.37 -35.26
CA MET A 432 -18.81 35.20 -36.23
C MET A 432 -18.52 36.70 -36.09
N THR A 433 -18.26 37.17 -34.86
CA THR A 433 -18.09 38.62 -34.55
C THR A 433 -16.68 38.97 -34.10
N GLY A 434 -15.81 37.98 -33.82
CA GLY A 434 -14.51 38.21 -33.25
C GLY A 434 -14.55 38.61 -31.76
N GLU A 435 -15.74 38.64 -31.15
CA GLU A 435 -15.88 39.01 -29.71
C GLU A 435 -15.21 37.96 -28.81
N GLN A 436 -14.79 38.38 -27.62
CA GLN A 436 -14.30 37.50 -26.58
C GLN A 436 -15.40 36.53 -26.11
N ARG A 437 -15.02 35.42 -25.56
CA ARG A 437 -15.95 34.44 -24.97
C ARG A 437 -16.80 35.10 -23.88
N ALA A 438 -18.11 35.06 -24.04
CA ALA A 438 -19.04 35.67 -23.12
C ALA A 438 -19.19 34.93 -21.79
N ALA A 439 -18.83 33.63 -21.75
CA ALA A 439 -18.99 32.77 -20.59
C ALA A 439 -17.98 31.64 -20.58
N ASP A 440 -17.79 31.01 -19.43
CA ASP A 440 -17.13 29.71 -19.29
C ASP A 440 -18.07 28.62 -19.78
N VAL A 441 -17.51 27.60 -20.46
CA VAL A 441 -18.25 26.39 -20.84
C VAL A 441 -17.53 25.17 -20.28
N ILE A 442 -18.27 24.36 -19.51
CA ILE A 442 -17.74 23.19 -18.80
C ILE A 442 -18.52 21.94 -19.26
N ALA A 443 -17.81 20.87 -19.56
CA ALA A 443 -18.41 19.58 -19.84
C ALA A 443 -19.01 18.98 -18.56
N LEU A 444 -20.31 18.66 -18.51
CA LEU A 444 -20.95 18.01 -17.37
C LEU A 444 -20.70 16.49 -17.34
N ASN A 445 -20.53 15.92 -18.50
CA ASN A 445 -20.14 14.52 -18.72
C ASN A 445 -19.19 14.48 -19.93
N ASP A 446 -18.75 13.27 -20.33
CA ASP A 446 -17.94 13.15 -21.56
C ASP A 446 -18.69 13.74 -22.73
N ALA A 447 -18.06 14.70 -23.41
CA ALA A 447 -18.62 15.46 -24.50
C ALA A 447 -17.79 15.26 -25.77
N GLU A 448 -18.47 14.88 -26.86
CA GLU A 448 -17.84 14.82 -28.18
C GLU A 448 -18.20 16.08 -28.97
N CYS A 449 -17.20 16.83 -29.38
CA CYS A 449 -17.36 18.04 -30.14
C CYS A 449 -16.59 18.00 -31.46
N TYR A 450 -17.08 18.76 -32.44
CA TYR A 450 -16.27 19.21 -33.55
C TYR A 450 -15.98 20.70 -33.44
N ARG A 451 -14.71 21.07 -33.61
CA ARG A 451 -14.28 22.47 -33.66
C ARG A 451 -14.25 22.95 -35.08
N LEU A 452 -14.85 24.10 -35.35
CA LEU A 452 -14.86 24.77 -36.63
C LEU A 452 -14.22 26.16 -36.51
N GLU A 453 -13.25 26.45 -37.35
CA GLU A 453 -12.46 27.69 -37.36
C GLU A 453 -12.98 28.70 -38.40
N LYS A 454 -12.66 30.00 -38.20
CA LYS A 454 -13.09 31.11 -39.08
C LYS A 454 -12.78 30.87 -40.53
N GLY A 455 -11.58 30.32 -40.87
CA GLY A 455 -11.16 30.09 -42.24
C GLY A 455 -12.13 29.25 -43.07
N ALA A 456 -12.92 28.38 -42.42
CA ALA A 456 -13.94 27.59 -43.13
C ALA A 456 -15.11 28.44 -43.67
N PHE A 457 -15.35 29.60 -43.08
CA PHE A 457 -16.43 30.53 -43.47
C PHE A 457 -15.99 31.65 -44.42
N ASP A 458 -14.71 32.02 -44.41
CA ASP A 458 -14.21 33.21 -45.11
C ASP A 458 -14.62 33.24 -46.59
N HIS A 459 -14.51 32.12 -47.30
CA HIS A 459 -14.85 32.04 -48.70
C HIS A 459 -16.36 32.05 -48.95
N ILE A 460 -17.15 31.43 -48.06
CA ILE A 460 -18.61 31.38 -48.13
C ILE A 460 -19.20 32.77 -47.89
N MET A 461 -18.74 33.44 -46.85
CA MET A 461 -19.22 34.78 -46.50
C MET A 461 -18.87 35.84 -47.53
N LYS A 462 -17.70 35.71 -48.18
CA LYS A 462 -17.31 36.61 -49.28
C LYS A 462 -18.07 36.32 -50.58
N ALA A 463 -18.40 35.04 -50.84
CA ALA A 463 -19.18 34.67 -52.01
C ALA A 463 -20.67 35.03 -51.90
N ARG A 464 -21.22 34.98 -50.69
CA ARG A 464 -22.63 35.21 -50.37
C ARG A 464 -22.81 36.07 -49.11
N PRO A 465 -22.59 37.43 -49.22
CA PRO A 465 -22.70 38.31 -48.05
C PRO A 465 -24.09 38.33 -47.40
N GLU A 466 -25.16 37.98 -48.15
CA GLU A 466 -26.52 37.85 -47.63
C GLU A 466 -26.68 36.83 -46.51
N ILE A 467 -25.85 35.80 -46.43
CA ILE A 467 -25.81 34.80 -45.34
C ILE A 467 -25.55 35.47 -44.01
N ALA A 468 -24.76 36.56 -43.97
CA ALA A 468 -24.48 37.31 -42.76
C ALA A 468 -25.76 37.85 -42.09
N ALA A 469 -26.77 38.24 -42.87
CA ALA A 469 -28.04 38.70 -42.34
C ALA A 469 -28.86 37.59 -41.69
N GLU A 470 -28.93 36.39 -42.30
CA GLU A 470 -29.65 35.25 -41.75
C GLU A 470 -28.96 34.71 -40.49
N MET A 471 -27.63 34.64 -40.52
CA MET A 471 -26.84 34.22 -39.38
C MET A 471 -26.95 35.21 -38.20
N SER A 472 -26.95 36.54 -38.50
CA SER A 472 -27.10 37.55 -37.48
C SER A 472 -28.44 37.45 -36.73
N ARG A 473 -29.51 37.13 -37.45
CA ARG A 473 -30.82 36.88 -36.85
C ARG A 473 -30.79 35.66 -35.90
N THR A 474 -30.25 34.54 -36.34
CA THR A 474 -30.14 33.32 -35.52
C THR A 474 -29.29 33.55 -34.26
N LEU A 475 -28.22 34.32 -34.40
CA LEU A 475 -27.35 34.66 -33.26
C LEU A 475 -28.02 35.67 -32.29
N ALA A 476 -28.77 36.61 -32.81
CA ALA A 476 -29.53 37.58 -32.01
C ALA A 476 -30.65 36.89 -31.21
N GLU A 477 -31.41 35.97 -31.85
CA GLU A 477 -32.41 35.16 -31.15
C GLU A 477 -31.78 34.47 -29.92
N ARG A 478 -30.66 33.81 -30.11
CA ARG A 478 -29.98 33.06 -29.07
C ARG A 478 -29.41 33.96 -27.96
N ARG A 479 -28.88 35.13 -28.33
CA ARG A 479 -28.36 36.12 -27.39
C ARG A 479 -29.45 36.72 -26.51
N VAL A 480 -30.61 37.01 -27.11
CA VAL A 480 -31.79 37.53 -26.40
C VAL A 480 -32.40 36.46 -25.51
N GLU A 481 -32.48 35.22 -25.95
CA GLU A 481 -32.92 34.09 -25.10
C GLU A 481 -32.03 33.94 -23.85
N LEU A 482 -30.69 34.00 -24.03
CA LEU A 482 -29.76 33.93 -22.91
C LEU A 482 -29.85 35.16 -21.97
N ALA A 483 -30.11 36.33 -22.53
CA ALA A 483 -30.32 37.56 -21.73
C ALA A 483 -31.65 37.50 -20.98
N ALA A 484 -32.72 37.01 -21.60
CA ALA A 484 -34.03 36.83 -20.97
C ALA A 484 -33.96 35.83 -19.79
N ALA A 485 -33.19 34.77 -19.92
CA ALA A 485 -32.95 33.83 -18.80
C ALA A 485 -32.15 34.44 -17.64
N ARG A 486 -31.43 35.57 -17.87
CA ARG A 486 -30.66 36.28 -16.85
C ARG A 486 -31.43 37.41 -16.18
N GLU A 487 -32.26 38.14 -16.93
CA GLU A 487 -32.80 39.43 -16.57
C GLU A 487 -34.34 39.44 -16.45
N ASP A 488 -34.98 38.29 -16.66
CA ASP A 488 -36.47 38.13 -16.59
C ASP A 488 -37.24 39.11 -17.46
N LEU A 489 -36.79 39.26 -18.72
CA LEU A 489 -37.30 40.23 -19.69
C LEU A 489 -38.73 39.91 -20.12
N ASP A 490 -39.58 40.93 -20.24
CA ASP A 490 -40.90 40.81 -20.83
C ASP A 490 -40.85 40.65 -22.37
N GLU A 491 -41.99 40.33 -22.98
CA GLU A 491 -42.10 40.01 -24.40
C GLU A 491 -41.82 41.23 -25.31
N ASP A 492 -42.21 42.43 -24.88
CA ASP A 492 -41.99 43.68 -25.61
C ASP A 492 -40.51 44.10 -25.57
N GLU A 493 -39.88 43.91 -24.44
CA GLU A 493 -38.46 44.22 -24.25
C GLU A 493 -37.57 43.22 -25.03
N ARG A 494 -37.96 41.93 -25.10
CA ARG A 494 -37.30 40.93 -25.95
C ARG A 494 -37.35 41.32 -27.42
N ALA A 495 -38.52 41.78 -27.92
CA ALA A 495 -38.69 42.19 -29.30
C ALA A 495 -37.85 43.45 -29.66
N ARG A 496 -37.74 44.38 -28.74
CA ARG A 496 -36.88 45.58 -28.92
C ARG A 496 -35.41 45.22 -28.94
N ARG A 497 -34.95 44.42 -27.97
CA ARG A 497 -33.55 43.94 -27.90
C ARG A 497 -33.18 43.10 -29.10
N MET A 498 -34.11 42.32 -29.62
CA MET A 498 -33.88 41.47 -30.80
C MET A 498 -33.44 42.30 -32.01
N LYS A 499 -34.15 43.41 -32.33
CA LYS A 499 -33.78 44.26 -33.47
C LYS A 499 -32.44 44.96 -33.28
N VAL A 500 -32.15 45.42 -32.05
CA VAL A 500 -30.89 46.09 -31.74
C VAL A 500 -29.71 45.11 -31.83
N GLU A 501 -29.85 43.93 -31.27
CA GLU A 501 -28.80 42.92 -31.29
C GLU A 501 -28.58 42.34 -32.71
N GLU A 502 -29.65 42.14 -33.51
CA GLU A 502 -29.52 41.70 -34.92
C GLU A 502 -28.70 42.72 -35.72
N ALA A 503 -29.02 44.03 -35.66
CA ALA A 503 -28.26 45.05 -36.34
C ALA A 503 -26.81 45.15 -35.85
N ARG A 504 -26.58 45.02 -34.56
CA ARG A 504 -25.24 45.05 -33.96
C ARG A 504 -24.40 43.86 -34.42
N ILE A 505 -24.95 42.63 -34.35
CA ILE A 505 -24.27 41.43 -34.77
C ILE A 505 -23.97 41.44 -36.26
N PHE A 506 -24.93 41.90 -37.07
CA PHE A 506 -24.74 42.04 -38.51
C PHE A 506 -23.56 42.98 -38.87
N GLY A 507 -23.50 44.15 -38.23
CA GLY A 507 -22.39 45.10 -38.43
C GLY A 507 -21.04 44.48 -38.04
N ARG A 508 -20.99 43.74 -36.92
CA ARG A 508 -19.78 43.04 -36.46
C ARG A 508 -19.35 41.92 -37.40
N ILE A 509 -20.30 41.12 -37.92
CA ILE A 509 -20.01 40.09 -38.89
C ILE A 509 -19.39 40.71 -40.14
N LYS A 510 -19.98 41.81 -40.70
CA LYS A 510 -19.44 42.50 -41.85
C LYS A 510 -18.01 42.99 -41.64
N GLU A 511 -17.74 43.63 -40.52
CA GLU A 511 -16.41 44.13 -40.16
C GLU A 511 -15.42 42.95 -40.03
N PHE A 512 -15.81 41.91 -39.30
CA PHE A 512 -14.92 40.76 -39.01
C PHE A 512 -14.55 39.93 -40.22
N PHE A 513 -15.45 39.80 -41.19
CA PHE A 513 -15.21 39.09 -42.45
C PHE A 513 -14.81 40.04 -43.62
N ALA A 514 -14.65 41.31 -43.35
CA ALA A 514 -14.30 42.33 -44.33
C ALA A 514 -15.23 42.30 -45.57
N LEU A 515 -16.56 42.33 -45.32
CA LEU A 515 -17.59 42.27 -46.35
C LEU A 515 -17.99 43.64 -46.93
N ASP A 516 -17.43 44.74 -46.44
CA ASP A 516 -17.77 46.14 -46.81
C ASP A 516 -16.83 46.71 -47.92
N ASN A 517 -16.18 45.87 -48.70
CA ASN A 517 -15.39 46.35 -49.85
C ASN A 517 -16.15 46.05 -51.17
N ASP A 518 -17.22 46.88 -51.40
CA ASP A 518 -17.58 47.37 -52.75
C ASP A 518 -18.58 48.48 -52.63
#